data_43a54976bbeb83c5fda5f16fb0f1a317
#
_entry.id   43a54976bbeb83c5fda5f16fb0f1a317
#
_cell.length_a   1.000
_cell.length_b   1.000
_cell.length_c   1.000
_cell.angle_alpha   90.00
_cell.angle_beta   90.00
_cell.angle_gamma   90.00
#
_symmetry.space_group_name_H-M   'P 1'
#
loop_
_entity.id
_entity.type
_entity.pdbx_description
1 polymer ?
#
loop_
_entity_poly.entity_id
_entity_poly.type
_entity_poly.pdbx_seq_one_letter_code
_entity_poly.pdbx_strand_id
1 'polypeptide(L)'
;MLSAEDPKLVELTIFAEGQSEEQFVKRVVAPSLRDLRIFAKPQTLRTSRDSRGGGVTFDRLKFNARNTLRQNPNMVLTTFIDLYGLDTSFPAFEEAKTKLDVHARVSCLEAGLHAAIVSHASCRSERFIPHIQPYEFEAMAA
;
A
#
# COMPACT_ATOMS: atom_id res chain seq x y z
N MET A 1 -21.55 -10.84 -25.13
CA MET A 1 -22.06 -9.70 -24.34
C MET A 1 -21.98 -10.04 -22.87
N LEU A 2 -21.37 -9.17 -22.08
CA LEU A 2 -21.32 -9.37 -20.64
C LEU A 2 -22.72 -9.14 -20.06
N SER A 3 -23.18 -10.07 -19.24
CA SER A 3 -24.44 -9.85 -18.54
C SER A 3 -24.20 -8.84 -17.41
N ALA A 4 -25.26 -8.13 -17.00
CA ALA A 4 -25.16 -7.17 -15.89
C ALA A 4 -24.81 -7.86 -14.56
N GLU A 5 -24.92 -9.19 -14.51
CA GLU A 5 -24.64 -10.00 -13.34
C GLU A 5 -23.19 -10.47 -13.25
N ASP A 6 -22.44 -10.35 -14.35
CA ASP A 6 -21.03 -10.76 -14.33
C ASP A 6 -20.24 -9.86 -13.39
N PRO A 7 -19.50 -10.44 -12.42
CA PRO A 7 -18.69 -9.62 -11.55
C PRO A 7 -17.60 -8.93 -12.34
N LYS A 8 -17.44 -7.65 -12.09
CA LYS A 8 -16.40 -6.86 -12.75
C LYS A 8 -15.04 -7.27 -12.23
N LEU A 9 -14.07 -7.25 -13.16
CA LEU A 9 -12.68 -7.44 -12.82
C LEU A 9 -12.18 -6.21 -12.07
N VAL A 10 -11.51 -6.44 -10.95
CA VAL A 10 -10.88 -5.37 -10.20
C VAL A 10 -9.37 -5.46 -10.37
N GLU A 11 -8.75 -4.40 -10.82
CA GLU A 11 -7.30 -4.30 -10.87
C GLU A 11 -6.81 -3.66 -9.57
N LEU A 12 -5.90 -4.35 -8.88
CA LEU A 12 -5.32 -3.90 -7.63
C LEU A 12 -3.81 -3.80 -7.78
N THR A 13 -3.27 -2.61 -7.56
CA THR A 13 -1.82 -2.43 -7.47
C THR A 13 -1.43 -2.37 -6.01
N ILE A 14 -0.41 -3.13 -5.62
CA ILE A 14 0.08 -3.21 -4.26
C ILE A 14 1.49 -2.62 -4.23
N PHE A 15 1.65 -1.47 -3.61
CA PHE A 15 2.98 -0.88 -3.42
C PHE A 15 3.71 -1.66 -2.34
N ALA A 16 4.82 -2.27 -2.71
CA ALA A 16 5.67 -3.04 -1.82
C ALA A 16 6.99 -2.30 -1.59
N GLU A 17 7.54 -2.41 -0.38
CA GLU A 17 8.79 -1.73 -0.08
C GLU A 17 9.97 -2.32 -0.84
N GLY A 18 10.06 -3.64 -0.93
CA GLY A 18 11.19 -4.30 -1.53
C GLY A 18 10.86 -5.65 -2.12
N GLN A 19 11.92 -6.42 -2.43
CA GLN A 19 11.79 -7.69 -3.13
C GLN A 19 11.05 -8.78 -2.34
N SER A 20 11.24 -8.83 -1.03
CA SER A 20 10.59 -9.85 -0.20
C SER A 20 9.07 -9.70 -0.24
N GLU A 21 8.59 -8.49 -0.08
CA GLU A 21 7.17 -8.17 -0.13
C GLU A 21 6.62 -8.40 -1.54
N GLU A 22 7.38 -8.02 -2.55
CA GLU A 22 6.99 -8.25 -3.95
C GLU A 22 6.78 -9.72 -4.23
N GLN A 23 7.71 -10.57 -3.80
CA GLN A 23 7.60 -12.02 -4.01
C GLN A 23 6.41 -12.60 -3.25
N PHE A 24 6.15 -12.12 -2.04
CA PHE A 24 4.99 -12.56 -1.28
C PHE A 24 3.69 -12.21 -2.00
N VAL A 25 3.59 -11.01 -2.53
CA VAL A 25 2.41 -10.61 -3.31
C VAL A 25 2.22 -11.52 -4.51
N LYS A 26 3.28 -11.78 -5.26
CA LYS A 26 3.20 -12.62 -6.47
C LYS A 26 2.82 -14.06 -6.15
N ARG A 27 3.37 -14.62 -5.10
CA ARG A 27 3.25 -16.06 -4.81
C ARG A 27 2.06 -16.43 -3.95
N VAL A 28 1.63 -15.51 -3.08
CA VAL A 28 0.59 -15.80 -2.10
C VAL A 28 -0.64 -14.93 -2.30
N VAL A 29 -0.46 -13.61 -2.31
CA VAL A 29 -1.58 -12.68 -2.33
C VAL A 29 -2.32 -12.72 -3.66
N ALA A 30 -1.61 -12.54 -4.76
CA ALA A 30 -2.22 -12.48 -6.09
C ALA A 30 -3.00 -13.77 -6.43
N PRO A 31 -2.42 -14.97 -6.23
CA PRO A 31 -3.19 -16.18 -6.50
C PRO A 31 -4.45 -16.33 -5.64
N SER A 32 -4.39 -15.93 -4.37
CA SER A 32 -5.54 -16.06 -3.48
C SER A 32 -6.69 -15.09 -3.81
N LEU A 33 -6.39 -14.01 -4.52
CA LEU A 33 -7.41 -13.02 -4.89
C LEU A 33 -8.05 -13.28 -6.26
N ARG A 34 -7.46 -14.17 -7.07
CA ARG A 34 -7.99 -14.46 -8.42
C ARG A 34 -9.41 -14.97 -8.42
N ASP A 35 -9.74 -15.86 -7.49
CA ASP A 35 -11.07 -16.43 -7.39
C ASP A 35 -12.13 -15.37 -7.07
N LEU A 36 -11.70 -14.27 -6.49
CA LEU A 36 -12.57 -13.12 -6.21
C LEU A 36 -12.60 -12.13 -7.38
N ARG A 37 -11.99 -12.48 -8.50
CA ARG A 37 -11.85 -11.64 -9.70
C ARG A 37 -11.09 -10.33 -9.39
N ILE A 38 -10.11 -10.42 -8.50
CA ILE A 38 -9.20 -9.33 -8.19
C ILE A 38 -7.82 -9.68 -8.75
N PHE A 39 -7.32 -8.86 -9.66
CA PHE A 39 -5.99 -9.04 -10.25
C PHE A 39 -5.01 -8.12 -9.56
N ALA A 40 -4.25 -8.70 -8.66
CA ALA A 40 -3.27 -7.97 -7.86
C ALA A 40 -1.90 -8.06 -8.51
N LYS A 41 -1.21 -6.93 -8.59
CA LYS A 41 0.17 -6.88 -9.05
C LYS A 41 0.98 -6.01 -8.10
N PRO A 42 2.22 -6.40 -7.78
CA PRO A 42 3.08 -5.58 -6.95
C PRO A 42 3.80 -4.52 -7.78
N GLN A 43 4.10 -3.41 -7.13
CA GLN A 43 5.01 -2.41 -7.65
C GLN A 43 5.98 -2.06 -6.53
N THR A 44 7.25 -2.32 -6.75
CA THR A 44 8.28 -2.07 -5.74
C THR A 44 8.63 -0.58 -5.73
N LEU A 45 8.63 0.01 -4.56
CA LEU A 45 8.96 1.42 -4.38
C LEU A 45 10.45 1.66 -4.16
N ARG A 46 11.16 0.66 -3.63
CA ARG A 46 12.60 0.78 -3.37
C ARG A 46 13.39 0.61 -4.65
N THR A 47 14.36 1.51 -4.83
CA THR A 47 15.33 1.38 -5.92
C THR A 47 16.66 0.85 -5.35
N SER A 48 17.59 0.48 -6.22
CA SER A 48 18.92 0.07 -5.81
C SER A 48 19.66 1.14 -5.02
N ARG A 49 19.29 2.41 -5.19
CA ARG A 49 19.90 3.53 -4.44
C ARG A 49 19.45 3.58 -2.99
N ASP A 50 18.35 2.91 -2.66
CA ASP A 50 17.76 2.94 -1.33
C ASP A 50 18.20 1.75 -0.49
N SER A 51 19.21 0.99 -0.94
CA SER A 51 19.67 -0.23 -0.28
C SER A 51 20.39 0.00 1.06
N ARG A 52 20.56 1.25 1.45
CA ARG A 52 21.33 1.62 2.66
C ARG A 52 20.50 1.61 3.95
N GLY A 53 19.32 1.04 3.93
CA GLY A 53 18.45 1.01 5.09
C GLY A 53 17.49 2.18 5.13
N GLY A 54 16.60 2.17 6.11
CA GLY A 54 15.50 3.11 6.20
C GLY A 54 14.34 2.73 5.29
N GLY A 55 13.15 3.17 5.65
CA GLY A 55 11.94 2.93 4.88
C GLY A 55 11.83 3.84 3.66
N VAL A 56 10.89 3.52 2.83
CA VAL A 56 10.51 4.38 1.71
C VAL A 56 9.97 5.71 2.26
N THR A 57 10.38 6.83 1.67
CA THR A 57 9.91 8.14 2.11
C THR A 57 8.47 8.38 1.64
N PHE A 58 7.76 9.23 2.37
CA PHE A 58 6.41 9.62 1.98
C PHE A 58 6.40 10.31 0.61
N ASP A 59 7.38 11.15 0.31
CA ASP A 59 7.45 11.82 -0.98
C ASP A 59 7.53 10.84 -2.14
N ARG A 60 8.30 9.77 -2.00
CA ARG A 60 8.39 8.75 -3.03
C ARG A 60 7.05 8.02 -3.20
N LEU A 61 6.44 7.63 -2.09
CA LEU A 61 5.15 6.96 -2.14
C LEU A 61 4.09 7.87 -2.76
N LYS A 62 4.06 9.12 -2.33
CA LYS A 62 3.10 10.11 -2.82
C LYS A 62 3.22 10.32 -4.33
N PHE A 63 4.43 10.50 -4.81
CA PHE A 63 4.70 10.70 -6.23
C PHE A 63 4.23 9.49 -7.06
N ASN A 64 4.62 8.29 -6.64
CA ASN A 64 4.24 7.07 -7.34
C ASN A 64 2.72 6.82 -7.27
N ALA A 65 2.11 7.09 -6.13
CA ALA A 65 0.66 6.90 -5.96
C ALA A 65 -0.12 7.82 -6.90
N ARG A 66 0.26 9.09 -6.96
CA ARG A 66 -0.38 10.05 -7.86
C ARG A 66 -0.30 9.59 -9.31
N ASN A 67 0.90 9.20 -9.75
CA ASN A 67 1.10 8.76 -11.13
C ASN A 67 0.29 7.50 -11.44
N THR A 68 0.34 6.51 -10.56
CA THR A 68 -0.37 5.25 -10.73
C THR A 68 -1.89 5.45 -10.77
N LEU A 69 -2.42 6.23 -9.84
CA LEU A 69 -3.86 6.50 -9.77
C LEU A 69 -4.37 7.30 -10.96
N ARG A 70 -3.54 8.19 -11.52
CA ARG A 70 -3.93 8.98 -12.69
C ARG A 70 -3.84 8.21 -14.00
N GLN A 71 -2.89 7.28 -14.10
CA GLN A 71 -2.72 6.50 -15.33
C GLN A 71 -3.84 5.51 -15.56
N ASN A 72 -4.45 5.01 -14.49
CA ASN A 72 -5.51 4.03 -14.59
C ASN A 72 -6.67 4.40 -13.65
N PRO A 73 -7.70 5.09 -14.17
CA PRO A 73 -8.76 5.64 -13.32
C PRO A 73 -9.66 4.58 -12.64
N ASN A 74 -9.61 3.33 -13.11
CA ASN A 74 -10.44 2.26 -12.53
C ASN A 74 -9.69 1.35 -11.57
N MET A 75 -8.39 1.55 -11.43
CA MET A 75 -7.54 0.70 -10.60
C MET A 75 -7.61 1.13 -9.13
N VAL A 76 -7.53 0.15 -8.23
CA VAL A 76 -7.44 0.37 -6.78
C VAL A 76 -5.98 0.21 -6.36
N LEU A 77 -5.52 1.09 -5.50
CA LEU A 77 -4.16 1.07 -4.98
C LEU A 77 -4.18 0.77 -3.50
N THR A 78 -3.31 -0.15 -3.07
CA THR A 78 -3.05 -0.39 -1.66
C THR A 78 -1.55 -0.42 -1.42
N THR A 79 -1.16 -0.49 -0.16
CA THR A 79 0.24 -0.52 0.24
C THR A 79 0.52 -1.75 1.08
N PHE A 80 1.77 -2.19 1.08
CA PHE A 80 2.26 -3.23 1.97
C PHE A 80 3.58 -2.71 2.56
N ILE A 81 3.46 -1.99 3.67
CA ILE A 81 4.57 -1.27 4.29
C ILE A 81 4.60 -1.64 5.76
N ASP A 82 5.78 -1.98 6.28
CA ASP A 82 5.92 -2.33 7.70
C ASP A 82 5.93 -1.07 8.57
N LEU A 83 5.22 -1.15 9.69
CA LEU A 83 5.31 -0.11 10.72
C LEU A 83 6.74 0.00 11.25
N TYR A 84 7.41 -1.13 11.41
CA TYR A 84 8.80 -1.16 11.86
C TYR A 84 9.68 -0.48 10.81
N GLY A 85 10.44 0.51 11.27
CA GLY A 85 11.31 1.26 10.37
C GLY A 85 10.58 2.24 9.44
N LEU A 86 9.31 2.52 9.69
CA LEU A 86 8.57 3.50 8.90
C LEU A 86 9.27 4.86 8.94
N ASP A 87 9.41 5.48 7.78
CA ASP A 87 10.08 6.77 7.66
C ASP A 87 9.30 7.87 8.39
N THR A 88 10.03 8.78 9.03
CA THR A 88 9.42 9.85 9.84
C THR A 88 8.63 10.86 9.01
N SER A 89 8.80 10.86 7.69
CA SER A 89 8.11 11.78 6.79
C SER A 89 6.63 11.45 6.59
N PHE A 90 6.19 10.26 7.02
CA PHE A 90 4.81 9.86 6.82
C PHE A 90 3.83 10.74 7.59
N PRO A 91 2.66 11.05 6.99
CA PRO A 91 1.62 11.83 7.67
C PRO A 91 1.20 11.18 8.99
N ALA A 92 0.93 12.00 9.99
CA ALA A 92 0.52 11.56 11.33
C ALA A 92 1.58 10.76 12.10
N PHE A 93 2.84 10.78 11.66
CA PHE A 93 3.90 10.01 12.31
C PHE A 93 4.05 10.38 13.79
N GLU A 94 4.12 11.66 14.10
CA GLU A 94 4.27 12.12 15.48
C GLU A 94 3.02 11.84 16.33
N GLU A 95 1.85 12.06 15.74
CA GLU A 95 0.59 11.75 16.43
C GLU A 95 0.49 10.25 16.76
N ALA A 96 0.87 9.41 15.83
CA ALA A 96 0.82 7.96 16.03
C ALA A 96 1.69 7.50 17.19
N LYS A 97 2.81 8.16 17.42
CA LYS A 97 3.70 7.83 18.56
C LYS A 97 3.02 7.98 19.91
N THR A 98 1.99 8.81 20.01
CA THR A 98 1.27 9.00 21.26
C THR A 98 0.34 7.86 21.62
N LYS A 99 0.07 6.98 20.65
CA LYS A 99 -0.83 5.84 20.88
C LYS A 99 -0.07 4.71 21.54
N LEU A 100 -0.66 4.11 22.57
CA LEU A 100 -0.02 3.04 23.32
C LEU A 100 -0.12 1.69 22.61
N ASP A 101 -1.23 1.46 21.95
CA ASP A 101 -1.51 0.19 21.25
C ASP A 101 -0.99 0.23 19.81
N VAL A 102 -0.36 -0.86 19.36
CA VAL A 102 0.22 -0.93 18.01
C VAL A 102 -0.86 -0.79 16.93
N HIS A 103 -2.03 -1.37 17.15
CA HIS A 103 -3.12 -1.27 16.18
C HIS A 103 -3.69 0.15 16.12
N ALA A 104 -3.71 0.87 17.23
CA ALA A 104 -4.09 2.28 17.25
C ALA A 104 -3.08 3.15 16.49
N ARG A 105 -1.79 2.83 16.60
CA ARG A 105 -0.75 3.52 15.82
C ARG A 105 -0.95 3.31 14.33
N VAL A 106 -1.17 2.07 13.94
CA VAL A 106 -1.40 1.74 12.53
C VAL A 106 -2.65 2.44 12.00
N SER A 107 -3.75 2.41 12.74
CA SER A 107 -4.98 3.09 12.32
C SER A 107 -4.78 4.59 12.14
N CYS A 108 -4.04 5.21 13.04
CA CYS A 108 -3.72 6.64 12.97
C CYS A 108 -2.91 6.96 11.71
N LEU A 109 -1.87 6.15 11.44
CA LEU A 109 -1.01 6.33 10.27
C LEU A 109 -1.78 6.07 8.98
N GLU A 110 -2.60 5.03 8.93
CA GLU A 110 -3.39 4.72 7.75
C GLU A 110 -4.38 5.84 7.43
N ALA A 111 -5.03 6.39 8.45
CA ALA A 111 -5.96 7.50 8.25
C ALA A 111 -5.24 8.74 7.69
N GLY A 112 -4.08 9.08 8.25
CA GLY A 112 -3.29 10.19 7.76
C GLY A 112 -2.77 9.99 6.34
N LEU A 113 -2.31 8.79 6.05
CA LEU A 113 -1.83 8.42 4.72
C LEU A 113 -2.97 8.49 3.70
N HIS A 114 -4.13 7.93 4.03
CA HIS A 114 -5.29 7.97 3.16
C HIS A 114 -5.68 9.40 2.80
N ALA A 115 -5.82 10.25 3.79
CA ALA A 115 -6.22 11.64 3.56
C ALA A 115 -5.21 12.37 2.65
N ALA A 116 -3.93 12.16 2.90
CA ALA A 116 -2.88 12.85 2.14
C ALA A 116 -2.85 12.38 0.67
N ILE A 117 -2.94 11.07 0.43
CA ILE A 117 -2.87 10.53 -0.93
C ILE A 117 -4.13 10.88 -1.73
N VAL A 118 -5.30 10.72 -1.15
CA VAL A 118 -6.56 11.02 -1.83
C VAL A 118 -6.61 12.50 -2.23
N SER A 119 -6.17 13.38 -1.34
CA SER A 119 -6.10 14.81 -1.63
C SER A 119 -5.09 15.12 -2.74
N HIS A 120 -3.89 14.57 -2.63
CA HIS A 120 -2.81 14.85 -3.58
C HIS A 120 -3.11 14.32 -4.99
N ALA A 121 -3.67 13.13 -5.08
CA ALA A 121 -4.03 12.51 -6.35
C ALA A 121 -5.36 13.00 -6.91
N SER A 122 -6.16 13.66 -6.09
CA SER A 122 -7.52 14.11 -6.45
C SER A 122 -8.38 12.94 -6.93
N CYS A 123 -8.33 11.83 -6.21
CA CYS A 123 -9.09 10.64 -6.56
C CYS A 123 -10.22 10.38 -5.55
N ARG A 124 -11.13 9.47 -5.92
CA ARG A 124 -12.18 9.04 -5.01
C ARG A 124 -11.56 8.26 -3.85
N SER A 125 -12.15 8.41 -2.66
CA SER A 125 -11.59 7.85 -1.44
C SER A 125 -11.47 6.33 -1.46
N GLU A 126 -12.37 5.64 -2.15
CA GLU A 126 -12.36 4.17 -2.23
C GLU A 126 -11.28 3.61 -3.16
N ARG A 127 -10.61 4.46 -3.92
CA ARG A 127 -9.57 4.00 -4.83
C ARG A 127 -8.21 3.78 -4.16
N PHE A 128 -8.03 4.29 -2.95
CA PHE A 128 -6.79 4.09 -2.21
C PHE A 128 -7.10 3.49 -0.85
N ILE A 129 -6.57 2.30 -0.61
CA ILE A 129 -6.78 1.56 0.64
C ILE A 129 -5.41 1.36 1.29
N PRO A 130 -4.99 2.23 2.21
CA PRO A 130 -3.68 2.08 2.84
C PRO A 130 -3.64 0.87 3.76
N HIS A 131 -2.54 0.14 3.70
CA HIS A 131 -2.27 -0.93 4.63
C HIS A 131 -0.86 -0.77 5.18
N ILE A 132 -0.73 -0.67 6.49
CA ILE A 132 0.53 -0.64 7.20
C ILE A 132 0.57 -1.87 8.10
N GLN A 133 1.56 -2.73 7.85
CA GLN A 133 1.70 -3.99 8.56
C GLN A 133 2.21 -3.72 9.98
N PRO A 134 1.49 -4.13 11.04
CA PRO A 134 1.89 -3.81 12.41
C PRO A 134 3.15 -4.53 12.88
N TYR A 135 3.44 -5.70 12.31
CA TYR A 135 4.61 -6.50 12.67
C TYR A 135 5.50 -6.66 11.47
N GLU A 136 6.81 -6.90 11.71
CA GLU A 136 7.75 -7.13 10.61
C GLU A 136 7.27 -8.28 9.74
N PHE A 137 7.24 -8.02 8.43
CA PHE A 137 6.81 -9.02 7.46
C PHE A 137 7.69 -10.27 7.50
N GLU A 138 9.00 -10.11 7.55
CA GLU A 138 9.92 -11.24 7.56
C GLU A 138 9.73 -12.13 8.80
N ALA A 139 9.45 -11.53 9.94
CA ALA A 139 9.18 -12.30 11.16
C ALA A 139 7.89 -13.11 11.05
N MET A 140 6.90 -12.60 10.33
CA MET A 140 5.62 -13.29 10.14
C MET A 140 5.70 -14.38 9.07
N ALA A 141 6.57 -14.22 8.09
CA ALA A 141 6.73 -15.15 6.98
C ALA A 141 7.69 -16.31 7.29
N ALA A 142 8.40 -16.21 8.40
CA ALA A 142 9.39 -17.23 8.79
C ALA A 142 8.75 -18.56 9.17
#